data_87b9cef9fca23de26ef46599bc7243dc
#
_entry.id   87b9cef9fca23de26ef46599bc7243dc
#
_cell.length_a   1.000
_cell.length_b   1.000
_cell.length_c   1.000
_cell.angle_alpha   90.00
_cell.angle_beta   90.00
_cell.angle_gamma   90.00
#
_symmetry.space_group_name_H-M   'P 1'
#
loop_
_entity.id
_entity.type
_entity.pdbx_description
1 polymer ?
#
loop_
_entity_poly.entity_id
_entity_poly.type
_entity_poly.pdbx_seq_one_letter_code
_entity_poly.pdbx_strand_id
1 'polypeptide(L)'
;MIKFSNVSLIYPHTQRTLFENLTFAVDSGEMILIIGHTGSGKSSLLKLINGLIPHHTGGILSGTVEIDGRATYALKPGDLADLVGVVGQNPKNGFVCDIVEDEIAFSLETLGIAPDVMRKRVEEILDLLALTPLRRRELATLSGGEQQRVAIAAALVTQPKVLLLDEPTSALDPIAAEEVLSILHRLVHDLGLTIVLAEHRLERVIQFVDRVLLIRTPQSVDYGDTRDVLRDSPIAPPLVELARNVGMNEIPLSVREFRKSAPAIGKYSPKKGKVLGEKLVAIDRLTASYELDGDSLALKEISLSLFAGEVVALMGRNGAGKTTLLRSIVGQSPSVSGGVHVLGFDPRELSGRELISAVGYVPQDPADLLYGSTVEEECLLSDADSGVESGTTLRIYESLMSIPDRLSHPRDISEGQRLGLVLSIILAASPRVLILDEPTRGLDYQAKKSLVSIVRKLADEGSKAICIATHDVELVADIADRVIFIADGEMISDSDVREALLSSPAFAPQVAKAYPDEGFIAVSEVRTEKTKR
;
A
#
# COMPACT_ATOMS: atom_id res chain seq x y z
N MET A 1 -14.46 -23.91 -10.56
CA MET A 1 -13.35 -24.14 -9.60
C MET A 1 -13.74 -23.76 -8.20
N ILE A 2 -14.08 -22.50 -7.94
CA ILE A 2 -14.57 -22.02 -6.64
C ILE A 2 -16.04 -21.64 -6.79
N LYS A 3 -16.91 -22.04 -5.86
CA LYS A 3 -18.35 -21.74 -5.93
C LYS A 3 -18.88 -21.25 -4.59
N PHE A 4 -19.52 -20.10 -4.61
CA PHE A 4 -20.28 -19.52 -3.50
C PHE A 4 -21.77 -19.71 -3.79
N SER A 5 -22.52 -20.27 -2.85
CA SER A 5 -23.97 -20.51 -2.99
C SER A 5 -24.69 -19.97 -1.77
N ASN A 6 -25.37 -18.83 -1.92
CA ASN A 6 -26.15 -18.14 -0.89
C ASN A 6 -25.37 -17.91 0.43
N VAL A 7 -24.11 -17.51 0.31
CA VAL A 7 -23.19 -17.35 1.46
C VAL A 7 -23.50 -16.08 2.22
N SER A 8 -23.77 -16.23 3.52
CA SER A 8 -23.87 -15.11 4.46
C SER A 8 -22.94 -15.31 5.63
N LEU A 9 -22.31 -14.23 6.10
CA LEU A 9 -21.33 -14.25 7.19
C LEU A 9 -21.59 -13.12 8.18
N ILE A 10 -21.63 -13.49 9.48
CA ILE A 10 -21.65 -12.58 10.62
C ILE A 10 -20.45 -12.92 11.49
N TYR A 11 -19.59 -11.95 11.81
CA TYR A 11 -18.45 -12.19 12.71
C TYR A 11 -18.87 -12.33 14.17
N PRO A 12 -18.11 -13.10 14.99
CA PRO A 12 -18.33 -13.19 16.43
C PRO A 12 -18.32 -11.78 17.05
N HIS A 13 -19.15 -11.59 18.08
CA HIS A 13 -19.23 -10.35 18.84
C HIS A 13 -19.68 -9.10 18.06
N THR A 14 -20.08 -9.25 16.81
CA THR A 14 -20.68 -8.17 16.01
C THR A 14 -22.11 -8.53 15.64
N GLN A 15 -22.98 -7.53 15.56
CA GLN A 15 -24.34 -7.69 14.99
C GLN A 15 -24.36 -7.38 13.49
N ARG A 16 -23.22 -6.99 12.93
CA ARG A 16 -23.11 -6.54 11.54
C ARG A 16 -22.89 -7.74 10.62
N THR A 17 -23.79 -7.94 9.68
CA THR A 17 -23.60 -8.88 8.57
C THR A 17 -22.53 -8.36 7.64
N LEU A 18 -21.48 -9.17 7.42
CA LEU A 18 -20.39 -8.83 6.51
C LEU A 18 -20.75 -9.18 5.06
N PHE A 19 -21.38 -10.35 4.86
CA PHE A 19 -21.89 -10.78 3.56
C PHE A 19 -23.31 -11.32 3.74
N GLU A 20 -24.15 -11.11 2.73
CA GLU A 20 -25.54 -11.59 2.72
C GLU A 20 -25.90 -12.17 1.34
N ASN A 21 -26.19 -13.49 1.31
CA ASN A 21 -26.63 -14.23 0.13
C ASN A 21 -25.67 -14.15 -1.09
N LEU A 22 -24.36 -14.13 -0.87
CA LEU A 22 -23.38 -14.11 -1.97
C LEU A 22 -23.49 -15.37 -2.81
N THR A 23 -23.62 -15.19 -4.11
CA THR A 23 -23.67 -16.29 -5.08
C THR A 23 -22.87 -15.90 -6.32
N PHE A 24 -21.77 -16.60 -6.58
CA PHE A 24 -20.94 -16.50 -7.78
C PHE A 24 -20.08 -17.75 -7.95
N ALA A 25 -19.49 -17.91 -9.11
CA ALA A 25 -18.57 -19.01 -9.39
C ALA A 25 -17.35 -18.51 -10.16
N VAL A 26 -16.18 -19.03 -9.80
CA VAL A 26 -14.89 -18.78 -10.43
C VAL A 26 -14.49 -20.01 -11.24
N ASP A 27 -14.10 -19.82 -12.49
CA ASP A 27 -13.62 -20.89 -13.35
C ASP A 27 -12.14 -21.23 -13.06
N SER A 28 -11.66 -22.36 -13.57
CA SER A 28 -10.26 -22.76 -13.41
C SER A 28 -9.34 -21.99 -14.37
N GLY A 29 -8.11 -21.68 -13.93
CA GLY A 29 -7.10 -21.06 -14.78
C GLY A 29 -7.36 -19.58 -15.06
N GLU A 30 -8.07 -18.89 -14.17
CA GLU A 30 -8.30 -17.43 -14.24
C GLU A 30 -7.59 -16.71 -13.09
N MET A 31 -7.18 -15.46 -13.34
CA MET A 31 -6.73 -14.51 -12.32
C MET A 31 -7.87 -13.57 -11.94
N ILE A 32 -8.32 -13.64 -10.70
CA ILE A 32 -9.44 -12.87 -10.16
C ILE A 32 -8.93 -11.81 -9.18
N LEU A 33 -9.34 -10.57 -9.38
CA LEU A 33 -9.06 -9.47 -8.47
C LEU A 33 -10.29 -9.13 -7.62
N ILE A 34 -10.14 -9.19 -6.30
CA ILE A 34 -11.15 -8.73 -5.35
C ILE A 34 -10.89 -7.25 -5.05
N ILE A 35 -11.86 -6.40 -5.32
CA ILE A 35 -11.82 -4.97 -5.00
C ILE A 35 -12.98 -4.56 -4.09
N GLY A 36 -12.76 -3.53 -3.29
CA GLY A 36 -13.74 -3.02 -2.33
C GLY A 36 -13.08 -2.07 -1.34
N HIS A 37 -13.86 -1.27 -0.63
CA HIS A 37 -13.35 -0.39 0.42
C HIS A 37 -12.67 -1.18 1.52
N THR A 38 -11.82 -0.52 2.30
CA THR A 38 -11.23 -1.12 3.50
C THR A 38 -12.36 -1.54 4.45
N GLY A 39 -12.25 -2.76 5.01
CA GLY A 39 -13.31 -3.33 5.85
C GLY A 39 -14.52 -3.89 5.09
N SER A 40 -14.53 -3.93 3.75
CA SER A 40 -15.61 -4.54 2.95
C SER A 40 -15.63 -6.07 3.00
N GLY A 41 -14.57 -6.70 3.53
CA GLY A 41 -14.51 -8.17 3.66
C GLY A 41 -13.62 -8.88 2.64
N LYS A 42 -12.73 -8.19 1.91
CA LYS A 42 -11.81 -8.83 0.94
C LYS A 42 -11.03 -10.00 1.54
N SER A 43 -10.29 -9.75 2.63
CA SER A 43 -9.54 -10.80 3.34
C SER A 43 -10.46 -11.85 3.96
N SER A 44 -11.68 -11.49 4.36
CA SER A 44 -12.66 -12.45 4.87
C SER A 44 -13.15 -13.40 3.79
N LEU A 45 -13.30 -12.91 2.55
CA LEU A 45 -13.66 -13.73 1.41
C LEU A 45 -12.54 -14.74 1.09
N LEU A 46 -11.26 -14.30 1.13
CA LEU A 46 -10.11 -15.22 1.03
C LEU A 46 -10.12 -16.27 2.15
N LYS A 47 -10.45 -15.87 3.40
CA LYS A 47 -10.54 -16.78 4.56
C LYS A 47 -11.72 -17.76 4.47
N LEU A 48 -12.79 -17.42 3.77
CA LEU A 48 -13.87 -18.38 3.47
C LEU A 48 -13.42 -19.44 2.46
N ILE A 49 -12.61 -19.06 1.47
CA ILE A 49 -12.09 -19.99 0.46
C ILE A 49 -11.11 -20.98 1.09
N ASN A 50 -10.19 -20.54 1.96
CA ASN A 50 -9.21 -21.44 2.59
C ASN A 50 -9.70 -22.15 3.86
N GLY A 51 -10.99 -21.99 4.22
CA GLY A 51 -11.59 -22.65 5.39
C GLY A 51 -11.17 -22.08 6.76
N LEU A 52 -10.41 -20.98 6.83
CA LEU A 52 -10.10 -20.30 8.10
C LEU A 52 -11.36 -19.75 8.76
N ILE A 53 -12.37 -19.38 7.99
CA ILE A 53 -13.73 -19.09 8.44
C ILE A 53 -14.60 -20.28 8.06
N PRO A 54 -15.34 -20.88 9.03
CA PRO A 54 -15.53 -20.49 10.44
C PRO A 54 -14.53 -21.11 11.41
N HIS A 55 -13.63 -22.01 10.98
CA HIS A 55 -12.88 -22.92 11.86
C HIS A 55 -11.89 -22.22 12.82
N HIS A 56 -11.27 -21.11 12.39
CA HIS A 56 -10.22 -20.43 13.17
C HIS A 56 -10.69 -19.09 13.73
N THR A 57 -11.33 -18.28 12.90
CA THR A 57 -11.78 -16.95 13.28
C THR A 57 -13.18 -16.94 13.87
N GLY A 58 -13.88 -18.09 13.86
CA GLY A 58 -15.28 -18.17 14.22
C GLY A 58 -16.18 -17.47 13.21
N GLY A 59 -17.43 -17.20 13.61
CA GLY A 59 -18.45 -16.56 12.80
C GLY A 59 -19.64 -17.47 12.54
N ILE A 60 -20.77 -16.84 12.25
CA ILE A 60 -21.98 -17.54 11.83
C ILE A 60 -21.99 -17.53 10.30
N LEU A 61 -21.78 -18.71 9.72
CA LEU A 61 -21.76 -18.92 8.27
C LEU A 61 -23.03 -19.66 7.86
N SER A 62 -23.72 -19.16 6.83
CA SER A 62 -24.79 -19.88 6.13
C SER A 62 -24.49 -19.95 4.65
N GLY A 63 -25.13 -20.89 3.93
CA GLY A 63 -24.76 -21.19 2.55
C GLY A 63 -23.55 -22.10 2.44
N THR A 64 -22.98 -22.22 1.23
CA THR A 64 -21.83 -23.11 0.98
C THR A 64 -20.76 -22.42 0.15
N VAL A 65 -19.49 -22.67 0.53
CA VAL A 65 -18.31 -22.37 -0.28
C VAL A 65 -17.67 -23.69 -0.65
N GLU A 66 -17.48 -23.91 -1.95
CA GLU A 66 -16.88 -25.15 -2.48
C GLU A 66 -15.65 -24.83 -3.31
N ILE A 67 -14.62 -25.68 -3.20
CA ILE A 67 -13.44 -25.68 -4.07
C ILE A 67 -13.31 -27.07 -4.67
N ASP A 68 -13.35 -27.16 -5.98
CA ASP A 68 -13.27 -28.42 -6.71
C ASP A 68 -14.26 -29.47 -6.18
N GLY A 69 -15.47 -29.01 -5.81
CA GLY A 69 -16.56 -29.84 -5.25
C GLY A 69 -16.40 -30.20 -3.76
N ARG A 70 -15.35 -29.72 -3.07
CA ARG A 70 -15.17 -29.92 -1.63
C ARG A 70 -15.69 -28.68 -0.87
N ALA A 71 -16.60 -28.88 0.06
CA ALA A 71 -17.15 -27.81 0.90
C ALA A 71 -16.14 -27.38 1.98
N THR A 72 -15.74 -26.12 1.99
CA THR A 72 -14.66 -25.61 2.87
C THR A 72 -15.06 -25.63 4.35
N TYR A 73 -16.33 -25.42 4.66
CA TYR A 73 -16.82 -25.47 6.05
C TYR A 73 -16.78 -26.86 6.68
N ALA A 74 -16.73 -27.93 5.86
CA ALA A 74 -16.68 -29.31 6.33
C ALA A 74 -15.26 -29.84 6.55
N LEU A 75 -14.24 -29.09 6.10
CA LEU A 75 -12.84 -29.47 6.10
C LEU A 75 -12.03 -28.50 6.95
N LYS A 76 -11.03 -28.99 7.67
CA LYS A 76 -10.08 -28.11 8.34
C LYS A 76 -9.16 -27.45 7.28
N PRO A 77 -8.59 -26.27 7.55
CA PRO A 77 -7.67 -25.62 6.63
C PRO A 77 -6.50 -26.52 6.16
N GLY A 78 -5.98 -27.37 7.06
CA GLY A 78 -4.93 -28.34 6.71
C GLY A 78 -5.38 -29.41 5.70
N ASP A 79 -6.65 -29.77 5.68
CA ASP A 79 -7.21 -30.75 4.73
C ASP A 79 -7.42 -30.13 3.33
N LEU A 80 -7.30 -28.81 3.21
CA LEU A 80 -7.36 -28.05 1.96
C LEU A 80 -5.98 -27.65 1.43
N ALA A 81 -4.89 -27.96 2.15
CA ALA A 81 -3.53 -27.55 1.79
C ALA A 81 -3.01 -28.18 0.47
N ASP A 82 -3.63 -29.26 0.02
CA ASP A 82 -3.40 -29.87 -1.30
C ASP A 82 -4.09 -29.12 -2.45
N LEU A 83 -5.10 -28.30 -2.13
CA LEU A 83 -5.89 -27.56 -3.10
C LEU A 83 -5.62 -26.07 -3.10
N VAL A 84 -5.30 -25.48 -1.94
CA VAL A 84 -5.26 -24.03 -1.73
C VAL A 84 -3.94 -23.63 -1.10
N GLY A 85 -3.13 -22.87 -1.86
CA GLY A 85 -1.99 -22.13 -1.33
C GLY A 85 -2.43 -20.74 -0.87
N VAL A 86 -1.83 -20.22 0.21
CA VAL A 86 -2.18 -18.92 0.78
C VAL A 86 -0.93 -18.10 1.04
N VAL A 87 -0.95 -16.84 0.59
CA VAL A 87 0.08 -15.84 0.91
C VAL A 87 -0.61 -14.65 1.54
N GLY A 88 -0.24 -14.36 2.79
CA GLY A 88 -0.80 -13.22 3.54
C GLY A 88 -0.16 -11.88 3.16
N GLN A 89 -0.73 -10.81 3.71
CA GLN A 89 -0.31 -9.43 3.45
C GLN A 89 1.15 -9.15 3.84
N ASN A 90 1.64 -9.75 4.93
CA ASN A 90 3.03 -9.65 5.34
C ASN A 90 3.69 -11.04 5.31
N PRO A 91 4.59 -11.30 4.34
CA PRO A 91 5.26 -12.59 4.20
C PRO A 91 5.97 -13.06 5.47
N LYS A 92 6.59 -12.12 6.21
CA LYS A 92 7.36 -12.43 7.44
C LYS A 92 6.52 -13.14 8.50
N ASN A 93 5.23 -12.83 8.58
CA ASN A 93 4.34 -13.42 9.57
C ASN A 93 3.98 -14.88 9.27
N GLY A 94 4.26 -15.34 8.05
CA GLY A 94 4.01 -16.72 7.62
C GLY A 94 5.23 -17.61 7.68
N PHE A 95 6.44 -17.06 7.80
CA PHE A 95 7.68 -17.84 7.81
C PHE A 95 7.86 -18.60 9.12
N VAL A 96 8.25 -19.87 9.00
CA VAL A 96 8.50 -20.80 10.10
C VAL A 96 9.98 -21.12 10.24
N CYS A 97 10.70 -21.13 9.12
CA CYS A 97 12.14 -21.40 9.05
C CYS A 97 12.95 -20.11 8.89
N ASP A 98 14.26 -20.20 9.08
CA ASP A 98 15.17 -19.07 8.92
C ASP A 98 15.80 -19.00 7.52
N ILE A 99 15.88 -20.14 6.81
CA ILE A 99 16.56 -20.30 5.52
C ILE A 99 15.53 -20.49 4.39
N VAL A 100 15.80 -19.92 3.22
CA VAL A 100 14.91 -19.97 2.05
C VAL A 100 14.52 -21.40 1.65
N GLU A 101 15.51 -22.30 1.50
CA GLU A 101 15.27 -23.68 1.07
C GLU A 101 14.43 -24.45 2.08
N ASP A 102 14.70 -24.25 3.37
CA ASP A 102 13.99 -24.92 4.46
C ASP A 102 12.54 -24.44 4.55
N GLU A 103 12.29 -23.14 4.38
CA GLU A 103 10.94 -22.57 4.35
C GLU A 103 10.11 -23.15 3.20
N ILE A 104 10.71 -23.27 2.01
CA ILE A 104 10.00 -23.86 0.84
C ILE A 104 9.70 -25.33 1.09
N ALA A 105 10.65 -26.10 1.68
CA ALA A 105 10.48 -27.52 1.96
C ALA A 105 9.48 -27.81 3.08
N PHE A 106 9.31 -26.89 4.04
CA PHE A 106 8.52 -27.09 5.28
C PHE A 106 7.10 -27.60 5.03
N SER A 107 6.40 -27.02 4.04
CA SER A 107 5.02 -27.46 3.71
C SER A 107 4.98 -28.92 3.21
N LEU A 108 5.99 -29.36 2.46
CA LEU A 108 6.07 -30.74 1.96
C LEU A 108 6.41 -31.74 3.07
N GLU A 109 7.27 -31.33 4.01
CA GLU A 109 7.57 -32.14 5.21
C GLU A 109 6.32 -32.35 6.05
N THR A 110 5.56 -31.27 6.29
CA THR A 110 4.31 -31.32 7.06
C THR A 110 3.26 -32.24 6.41
N LEU A 111 3.24 -32.29 5.08
CA LEU A 111 2.35 -33.19 4.31
C LEU A 111 2.91 -34.63 4.19
N GLY A 112 4.10 -34.91 4.74
CA GLY A 112 4.71 -36.24 4.69
C GLY A 112 5.11 -36.69 3.29
N ILE A 113 5.48 -35.76 2.41
CA ILE A 113 5.94 -36.06 1.03
C ILE A 113 7.30 -36.76 1.08
N ALA A 114 7.48 -37.77 0.23
CA ALA A 114 8.74 -38.53 0.16
C ALA A 114 9.94 -37.62 -0.21
N PRO A 115 11.13 -37.83 0.40
CA PRO A 115 12.29 -36.92 0.25
C PRO A 115 12.79 -36.70 -1.19
N ASP A 116 12.69 -37.71 -2.05
CA ASP A 116 13.04 -37.62 -3.45
C ASP A 116 12.09 -36.74 -4.27
N VAL A 117 10.80 -36.86 -4.00
CA VAL A 117 9.75 -36.00 -4.58
C VAL A 117 9.87 -34.58 -4.07
N MET A 118 10.11 -34.42 -2.75
CA MET A 118 10.30 -33.13 -2.10
C MET A 118 11.47 -32.38 -2.74
N ARG A 119 12.64 -33.03 -2.84
CA ARG A 119 13.82 -32.43 -3.46
C ARG A 119 13.54 -31.92 -4.87
N LYS A 120 12.88 -32.74 -5.69
CA LYS A 120 12.52 -32.37 -7.06
C LYS A 120 11.63 -31.13 -7.10
N ARG A 121 10.55 -31.10 -6.28
CA ARG A 121 9.61 -29.96 -6.23
C ARG A 121 10.26 -28.68 -5.74
N VAL A 122 11.14 -28.77 -4.74
CA VAL A 122 11.89 -27.60 -4.23
C VAL A 122 12.80 -27.02 -5.32
N GLU A 123 13.56 -27.86 -6.07
CA GLU A 123 14.39 -27.40 -7.18
C GLU A 123 13.53 -26.73 -8.28
N GLU A 124 12.41 -27.36 -8.69
CA GLU A 124 11.51 -26.80 -9.69
C GLU A 124 10.97 -25.42 -9.29
N ILE A 125 10.59 -25.23 -8.03
CA ILE A 125 10.06 -23.96 -7.53
C ILE A 125 11.16 -22.90 -7.38
N LEU A 126 12.34 -23.27 -6.91
CA LEU A 126 13.49 -22.36 -6.84
C LEU A 126 13.84 -21.78 -8.22
N ASP A 127 13.83 -22.61 -9.25
CA ASP A 127 14.10 -22.19 -10.63
C ASP A 127 12.94 -21.34 -11.19
N LEU A 128 11.67 -21.78 -10.99
CA LEU A 128 10.48 -21.10 -11.49
C LEU A 128 10.39 -19.65 -11.00
N LEU A 129 10.77 -19.41 -9.73
CA LEU A 129 10.67 -18.12 -9.07
C LEU A 129 12.01 -17.36 -8.99
N ALA A 130 13.05 -17.86 -9.68
CA ALA A 130 14.39 -17.29 -9.69
C ALA A 130 14.99 -17.11 -8.27
N LEU A 131 14.79 -18.12 -7.40
CA LEU A 131 15.26 -18.13 -6.02
C LEU A 131 16.54 -18.96 -5.81
N THR A 132 17.02 -19.69 -6.82
CA THR A 132 18.21 -20.54 -6.75
C THR A 132 19.44 -19.82 -6.16
N PRO A 133 19.76 -18.55 -6.51
CA PRO A 133 20.87 -17.83 -5.89
C PRO A 133 20.69 -17.52 -4.40
N LEU A 134 19.43 -17.54 -3.93
CA LEU A 134 19.05 -17.14 -2.58
C LEU A 134 18.82 -18.35 -1.65
N ARG A 135 18.89 -19.59 -2.17
CA ARG A 135 18.44 -20.80 -1.47
C ARG A 135 18.99 -21.00 -0.06
N ARG A 136 20.22 -20.56 0.20
CA ARG A 136 20.91 -20.69 1.50
C ARG A 136 20.95 -19.40 2.30
N ARG A 137 20.27 -18.35 1.84
CA ARG A 137 20.22 -17.08 2.56
C ARG A 137 19.19 -17.13 3.68
N GLU A 138 19.49 -16.38 4.72
CA GLU A 138 18.53 -16.11 5.80
C GLU A 138 17.40 -15.21 5.30
N LEU A 139 16.16 -15.57 5.61
CA LEU A 139 14.95 -14.83 5.23
C LEU A 139 14.95 -13.39 5.72
N ALA A 140 15.53 -13.15 6.90
CA ALA A 140 15.63 -11.81 7.47
C ALA A 140 16.54 -10.86 6.65
N THR A 141 17.47 -11.42 5.86
CA THR A 141 18.40 -10.64 5.03
C THR A 141 17.87 -10.31 3.63
N LEU A 142 16.70 -10.83 3.28
CA LEU A 142 16.10 -10.67 1.96
C LEU A 142 15.36 -9.33 1.85
N SER A 143 15.35 -8.76 0.64
CA SER A 143 14.45 -7.64 0.29
C SER A 143 12.97 -8.05 0.35
N GLY A 144 12.06 -7.08 0.47
CA GLY A 144 10.63 -7.36 0.50
C GLY A 144 10.12 -8.15 -0.71
N GLY A 145 10.63 -7.85 -1.92
CA GLY A 145 10.29 -8.59 -3.14
C GLY A 145 10.80 -10.03 -3.14
N GLU A 146 12.02 -10.26 -2.64
CA GLU A 146 12.56 -11.61 -2.47
C GLU A 146 11.77 -12.40 -1.43
N GLN A 147 11.41 -11.80 -0.29
CA GLN A 147 10.57 -12.44 0.72
C GLN A 147 9.19 -12.80 0.17
N GLN A 148 8.58 -11.91 -0.64
CA GLN A 148 7.31 -12.19 -1.29
C GLN A 148 7.41 -13.39 -2.26
N ARG A 149 8.48 -13.47 -3.05
CA ARG A 149 8.72 -14.63 -3.93
C ARG A 149 8.90 -15.92 -3.14
N VAL A 150 9.60 -15.89 -1.99
CA VAL A 150 9.73 -17.05 -1.12
C VAL A 150 8.39 -17.49 -0.54
N ALA A 151 7.55 -16.56 -0.08
CA ALA A 151 6.22 -16.88 0.41
C ALA A 151 5.32 -17.52 -0.68
N ILE A 152 5.41 -16.99 -1.91
CA ILE A 152 4.74 -17.60 -3.07
C ILE A 152 5.31 -18.99 -3.35
N ALA A 153 6.63 -19.19 -3.26
CA ALA A 153 7.29 -20.48 -3.44
C ALA A 153 6.80 -21.51 -2.42
N ALA A 154 6.77 -21.16 -1.14
CA ALA A 154 6.30 -22.00 -0.05
C ALA A 154 4.81 -22.40 -0.20
N ALA A 155 3.99 -21.51 -0.77
CA ALA A 155 2.60 -21.81 -1.07
C ALA A 155 2.43 -22.68 -2.34
N LEU A 156 3.32 -22.57 -3.34
CA LEU A 156 3.22 -23.28 -4.62
C LEU A 156 3.84 -24.67 -4.61
N VAL A 157 4.79 -24.93 -3.72
CA VAL A 157 5.54 -26.19 -3.71
C VAL A 157 4.65 -27.42 -3.47
N THR A 158 3.50 -27.23 -2.84
CA THR A 158 2.47 -28.26 -2.67
C THR A 158 1.69 -28.56 -3.94
N GLN A 159 1.86 -27.74 -5.00
CA GLN A 159 1.14 -27.78 -6.28
C GLN A 159 -0.38 -27.59 -6.12
N PRO A 160 -0.80 -26.52 -5.46
CA PRO A 160 -2.23 -26.26 -5.25
C PRO A 160 -2.92 -25.93 -6.59
N LYS A 161 -4.26 -26.10 -6.63
CA LYS A 161 -5.09 -25.67 -7.78
C LYS A 161 -5.49 -24.19 -7.69
N VAL A 162 -5.52 -23.65 -6.47
CA VAL A 162 -5.90 -22.27 -6.18
C VAL A 162 -4.81 -21.60 -5.36
N LEU A 163 -4.38 -20.40 -5.74
CA LEU A 163 -3.50 -19.55 -4.95
C LEU A 163 -4.25 -18.30 -4.50
N LEU A 164 -4.30 -18.08 -3.19
CA LEU A 164 -4.92 -16.91 -2.57
C LEU A 164 -3.84 -15.94 -2.12
N LEU A 165 -3.98 -14.67 -2.50
CA LEU A 165 -3.00 -13.62 -2.21
C LEU A 165 -3.72 -12.41 -1.60
N ASP A 166 -3.32 -12.04 -0.40
CA ASP A 166 -3.85 -10.85 0.28
C ASP A 166 -2.82 -9.72 0.20
N GLU A 167 -3.06 -8.74 -0.66
CA GLU A 167 -2.21 -7.58 -0.94
C GLU A 167 -0.74 -7.92 -1.26
N PRO A 168 -0.46 -8.81 -2.24
CA PRO A 168 0.90 -9.30 -2.50
C PRO A 168 1.89 -8.22 -2.94
N THR A 169 1.43 -7.02 -3.35
CA THR A 169 2.31 -5.95 -3.83
C THR A 169 2.37 -4.72 -2.90
N SER A 170 1.68 -4.75 -1.76
CA SER A 170 1.50 -3.57 -0.89
C SER A 170 2.80 -2.99 -0.32
N ALA A 171 3.77 -3.87 0.02
CA ALA A 171 5.07 -3.48 0.60
C ALA A 171 6.21 -3.38 -0.43
N LEU A 172 5.90 -3.57 -1.73
CA LEU A 172 6.89 -3.63 -2.80
C LEU A 172 7.03 -2.28 -3.52
N ASP A 173 8.24 -1.96 -3.92
CA ASP A 173 8.47 -0.89 -4.89
C ASP A 173 7.88 -1.27 -6.27
N PRO A 174 7.71 -0.32 -7.20
CA PRO A 174 7.06 -0.58 -8.48
C PRO A 174 7.70 -1.70 -9.31
N ILE A 175 9.02 -1.82 -9.27
CA ILE A 175 9.77 -2.81 -10.06
C ILE A 175 9.55 -4.21 -9.49
N ALA A 176 9.75 -4.38 -8.18
CA ALA A 176 9.53 -5.65 -7.50
C ALA A 176 8.07 -6.13 -7.60
N ALA A 177 7.11 -5.19 -7.55
CA ALA A 177 5.70 -5.51 -7.74
C ALA A 177 5.40 -6.05 -9.15
N GLU A 178 5.97 -5.42 -10.20
CA GLU A 178 5.81 -5.87 -11.58
C GLU A 178 6.42 -7.25 -11.82
N GLU A 179 7.58 -7.53 -11.23
CA GLU A 179 8.21 -8.87 -11.27
C GLU A 179 7.31 -9.94 -10.68
N VAL A 180 6.75 -9.70 -9.47
CA VAL A 180 5.84 -10.64 -8.80
C VAL A 180 4.59 -10.87 -9.63
N LEU A 181 3.95 -9.80 -10.15
CA LEU A 181 2.74 -9.91 -10.96
C LEU A 181 2.99 -10.63 -12.29
N SER A 182 4.14 -10.41 -12.93
CA SER A 182 4.53 -11.11 -14.15
C SER A 182 4.72 -12.61 -13.90
N ILE A 183 5.26 -12.98 -12.73
CA ILE A 183 5.36 -14.39 -12.32
C ILE A 183 3.96 -14.97 -12.14
N LEU A 184 3.06 -14.30 -11.40
CA LEU A 184 1.70 -14.77 -11.17
C LEU A 184 0.94 -14.95 -12.49
N HIS A 185 1.07 -14.02 -13.42
CA HIS A 185 0.46 -14.11 -14.74
C HIS A 185 0.94 -15.36 -15.52
N ARG A 186 2.26 -15.65 -15.48
CA ARG A 186 2.79 -16.88 -16.11
C ARG A 186 2.24 -18.14 -15.44
N LEU A 187 2.09 -18.16 -14.09
CA LEU A 187 1.54 -19.31 -13.39
C LEU A 187 0.10 -19.62 -13.82
N VAL A 188 -0.71 -18.60 -14.13
CA VAL A 188 -2.06 -18.77 -14.67
C VAL A 188 -2.00 -19.33 -16.08
N HIS A 189 -1.25 -18.70 -16.99
CA HIS A 189 -1.26 -19.05 -18.40
C HIS A 189 -0.49 -20.33 -18.74
N ASP A 190 0.64 -20.60 -18.06
CA ASP A 190 1.49 -21.75 -18.38
C ASP A 190 1.09 -22.99 -17.57
N LEU A 191 0.61 -22.82 -16.33
CA LEU A 191 0.29 -23.94 -15.43
C LEU A 191 -1.22 -24.13 -15.18
N GLY A 192 -2.07 -23.22 -15.68
CA GLY A 192 -3.52 -23.28 -15.46
C GLY A 192 -3.92 -23.07 -13.99
N LEU A 193 -3.06 -22.40 -13.20
CA LEU A 193 -3.33 -22.10 -11.80
C LEU A 193 -4.45 -21.07 -11.69
N THR A 194 -5.41 -21.28 -10.79
CA THR A 194 -6.42 -20.27 -10.46
C THR A 194 -5.87 -19.35 -9.38
N ILE A 195 -5.85 -18.05 -9.62
CA ILE A 195 -5.35 -17.07 -8.66
C ILE A 195 -6.48 -16.13 -8.22
N VAL A 196 -6.67 -15.99 -6.91
CA VAL A 196 -7.58 -14.99 -6.33
C VAL A 196 -6.77 -14.04 -5.47
N LEU A 197 -6.72 -12.78 -5.86
CA LEU A 197 -5.96 -11.77 -5.14
C LEU A 197 -6.83 -10.59 -4.72
N ALA A 198 -6.56 -10.06 -3.52
CA ALA A 198 -7.06 -8.78 -3.05
C ALA A 198 -5.96 -7.74 -3.20
N GLU A 199 -6.24 -6.57 -3.77
CA GLU A 199 -5.28 -5.49 -3.93
C GLU A 199 -5.92 -4.12 -3.79
N HIS A 200 -5.14 -3.17 -3.29
CA HIS A 200 -5.52 -1.77 -3.20
C HIS A 200 -4.96 -0.93 -4.36
N ARG A 201 -3.79 -1.27 -4.90
CA ARG A 201 -3.14 -0.56 -6.01
C ARG A 201 -3.52 -1.18 -7.34
N LEU A 202 -4.74 -0.87 -7.80
CA LEU A 202 -5.32 -1.48 -9.00
C LEU A 202 -4.52 -1.17 -10.26
N GLU A 203 -3.87 -0.01 -10.33
CA GLU A 203 -3.03 0.43 -11.45
C GLU A 203 -1.90 -0.53 -11.79
N ARG A 204 -1.47 -1.34 -10.82
CA ARG A 204 -0.41 -2.34 -11.01
C ARG A 204 -0.95 -3.65 -11.58
N VAL A 205 -2.18 -4.01 -11.23
CA VAL A 205 -2.71 -5.38 -11.32
C VAL A 205 -3.69 -5.57 -12.46
N ILE A 206 -4.49 -4.54 -12.79
CA ILE A 206 -5.64 -4.70 -13.71
C ILE A 206 -5.31 -5.24 -15.10
N GLN A 207 -4.09 -5.00 -15.59
CA GLN A 207 -3.66 -5.49 -16.90
C GLN A 207 -3.40 -7.00 -16.94
N PHE A 208 -3.29 -7.65 -15.77
CA PHE A 208 -3.01 -9.08 -15.63
C PHE A 208 -4.24 -9.89 -15.25
N VAL A 209 -5.38 -9.23 -14.98
CA VAL A 209 -6.56 -9.82 -14.38
C VAL A 209 -7.63 -10.12 -15.42
N ASP A 210 -8.17 -11.34 -15.37
CA ASP A 210 -9.25 -11.77 -16.26
C ASP A 210 -10.61 -11.28 -15.76
N ARG A 211 -10.87 -11.41 -14.45
CA ARG A 211 -12.14 -11.04 -13.83
C ARG A 211 -11.96 -10.21 -12.56
N VAL A 212 -12.96 -9.39 -12.30
CA VAL A 212 -13.04 -8.58 -11.07
C VAL A 212 -14.26 -8.98 -10.26
N LEU A 213 -14.06 -9.08 -8.94
CA LEU A 213 -15.11 -9.19 -7.94
C LEU A 213 -15.11 -7.90 -7.13
N LEU A 214 -16.10 -7.05 -7.35
CA LEU A 214 -16.28 -5.79 -6.64
C LEU A 214 -17.29 -5.96 -5.51
N ILE A 215 -16.86 -5.76 -4.27
CA ILE A 215 -17.72 -5.74 -3.09
C ILE A 215 -18.22 -4.30 -2.91
N ARG A 216 -19.48 -4.02 -3.30
CA ARG A 216 -20.11 -2.69 -3.13
C ARG A 216 -20.66 -2.52 -1.72
N THR A 217 -21.44 -3.49 -1.29
CA THR A 217 -22.11 -3.55 0.04
C THR A 217 -22.14 -5.01 0.49
N PRO A 218 -22.49 -5.29 1.76
CA PRO A 218 -22.70 -6.66 2.23
C PRO A 218 -23.64 -7.51 1.36
N GLN A 219 -24.63 -6.88 0.71
CA GLN A 219 -25.65 -7.54 -0.11
C GLN A 219 -25.36 -7.47 -1.61
N SER A 220 -24.37 -6.68 -2.03
CA SER A 220 -24.15 -6.41 -3.46
C SER A 220 -22.69 -6.63 -3.83
N VAL A 221 -22.49 -7.65 -4.66
CA VAL A 221 -21.20 -7.99 -5.25
C VAL A 221 -21.38 -8.06 -6.77
N ASP A 222 -20.55 -7.33 -7.50
CA ASP A 222 -20.47 -7.45 -8.95
C ASP A 222 -19.30 -8.37 -9.29
N TYR A 223 -19.57 -9.42 -10.06
CA TYR A 223 -18.55 -10.34 -10.56
C TYR A 223 -18.67 -10.49 -12.08
N GLY A 224 -17.58 -10.27 -12.78
CA GLY A 224 -17.60 -10.33 -14.24
C GLY A 224 -16.27 -10.00 -14.91
N ASP A 225 -16.33 -9.78 -16.22
CA ASP A 225 -15.18 -9.28 -17.00
C ASP A 225 -14.63 -8.00 -16.41
N THR A 226 -13.30 -7.88 -16.39
CA THR A 226 -12.58 -6.74 -15.76
C THR A 226 -13.06 -5.39 -16.31
N ARG A 227 -13.28 -5.27 -17.64
CA ARG A 227 -13.71 -4.01 -18.26
C ARG A 227 -15.14 -3.64 -17.90
N ASP A 228 -16.02 -4.64 -17.87
CA ASP A 228 -17.45 -4.44 -17.60
C ASP A 228 -17.65 -3.99 -16.15
N VAL A 229 -17.02 -4.66 -15.20
CA VAL A 229 -17.10 -4.28 -13.78
C VAL A 229 -16.44 -2.92 -13.53
N LEU A 230 -15.28 -2.65 -14.15
CA LEU A 230 -14.59 -1.37 -13.96
C LEU A 230 -15.28 -0.20 -14.68
N ARG A 231 -16.18 -0.42 -15.62
CA ARG A 231 -16.90 0.67 -16.31
C ARG A 231 -17.66 1.58 -15.35
N ASP A 232 -18.35 1.00 -14.37
CA ASP A 232 -19.20 1.70 -13.41
C ASP A 232 -18.73 1.54 -11.96
N SER A 233 -17.55 0.97 -11.74
CA SER A 233 -16.99 0.80 -10.40
C SER A 233 -16.70 2.16 -9.74
N PRO A 234 -17.09 2.38 -8.48
CA PRO A 234 -16.70 3.57 -7.71
C PRO A 234 -15.20 3.57 -7.37
N ILE A 235 -14.57 2.39 -7.47
CA ILE A 235 -13.14 2.19 -7.23
C ILE A 235 -12.50 1.90 -8.57
N ALA A 236 -11.65 2.79 -9.06
CA ALA A 236 -11.02 2.65 -10.36
C ALA A 236 -9.57 3.20 -10.30
N PRO A 237 -8.63 2.58 -11.03
CA PRO A 237 -7.29 3.14 -11.16
C PRO A 237 -7.28 4.40 -12.02
N PRO A 238 -6.23 5.24 -11.93
CA PRO A 238 -6.14 6.52 -12.63
C PRO A 238 -6.38 6.42 -14.14
N LEU A 239 -5.91 5.36 -14.80
CA LEU A 239 -6.11 5.15 -16.24
C LEU A 239 -7.59 4.96 -16.62
N VAL A 240 -8.35 4.24 -15.77
CA VAL A 240 -9.79 4.03 -15.98
C VAL A 240 -10.57 5.31 -15.68
N GLU A 241 -10.23 6.04 -14.62
CA GLU A 241 -10.82 7.35 -14.33
C GLU A 241 -10.54 8.33 -15.49
N LEU A 242 -9.31 8.35 -16.01
CA LEU A 242 -8.94 9.16 -17.17
C LEU A 242 -9.78 8.80 -18.40
N ALA A 243 -9.92 7.50 -18.72
CA ALA A 243 -10.70 7.04 -19.86
C ALA A 243 -12.18 7.47 -19.77
N ARG A 244 -12.78 7.39 -18.59
CA ARG A 244 -14.13 7.90 -18.32
C ARG A 244 -14.21 9.41 -18.52
N ASN A 245 -13.25 10.16 -17.99
CA ASN A 245 -13.20 11.64 -18.08
C ASN A 245 -13.10 12.12 -19.52
N VAL A 246 -12.32 11.43 -20.36
CA VAL A 246 -12.18 11.77 -21.77
C VAL A 246 -13.27 11.13 -22.67
N GLY A 247 -14.19 10.35 -22.09
CA GLY A 247 -15.37 9.79 -22.77
C GLY A 247 -15.04 8.62 -23.69
N MET A 248 -14.07 7.77 -23.33
CA MET A 248 -13.79 6.53 -24.08
C MET A 248 -14.93 5.53 -23.93
N ASN A 249 -15.30 4.87 -25.03
CA ASN A 249 -16.36 3.85 -25.02
C ASN A 249 -15.89 2.54 -24.38
N GLU A 250 -14.64 2.16 -24.62
CA GLU A 250 -14.02 0.96 -24.05
C GLU A 250 -13.08 1.35 -22.89
N ILE A 251 -13.15 0.59 -21.81
CA ILE A 251 -12.26 0.77 -20.66
C ILE A 251 -10.91 0.12 -20.96
N PRO A 252 -9.81 0.89 -21.03
CA PRO A 252 -8.48 0.36 -21.26
C PRO A 252 -7.92 -0.23 -19.96
N LEU A 253 -7.29 -1.40 -20.02
CA LEU A 253 -6.63 -2.05 -18.89
C LEU A 253 -5.12 -1.76 -18.86
N SER A 254 -4.57 -1.19 -19.95
CA SER A 254 -3.16 -0.82 -20.05
C SER A 254 -2.97 0.52 -20.76
N VAL A 255 -1.85 1.18 -20.46
CA VAL A 255 -1.43 2.43 -21.15
C VAL A 255 -1.37 2.23 -22.68
N ARG A 256 -0.91 1.06 -23.14
CA ARG A 256 -0.86 0.73 -24.57
C ARG A 256 -2.24 0.74 -25.20
N GLU A 257 -3.23 0.16 -24.53
CA GLU A 257 -4.63 0.15 -25.02
C GLU A 257 -5.21 1.55 -25.04
N PHE A 258 -5.00 2.33 -23.94
CA PHE A 258 -5.43 3.71 -23.88
C PHE A 258 -4.93 4.52 -25.07
N ARG A 259 -3.60 4.48 -25.33
CA ARG A 259 -2.97 5.24 -26.42
C ARG A 259 -3.51 4.90 -27.82
N LYS A 260 -3.99 3.67 -28.05
CA LYS A 260 -4.54 3.27 -29.36
C LYS A 260 -5.81 4.02 -29.74
N SER A 261 -6.62 4.40 -28.76
CA SER A 261 -7.93 5.03 -28.96
C SER A 261 -8.10 6.32 -28.17
N ALA A 262 -7.00 6.87 -27.64
CA ALA A 262 -7.00 8.10 -26.87
C ALA A 262 -7.54 9.27 -27.70
N PRO A 263 -8.55 10.00 -27.24
CA PRO A 263 -8.99 11.21 -27.92
C PRO A 263 -7.92 12.30 -27.76
N ALA A 264 -7.82 13.19 -28.74
CA ALA A 264 -6.93 14.35 -28.64
C ALA A 264 -7.43 15.29 -27.53
N ILE A 265 -6.51 15.74 -26.69
CA ILE A 265 -6.77 16.73 -25.64
C ILE A 265 -5.79 17.92 -25.77
N GLY A 266 -6.09 19.02 -25.11
CA GLY A 266 -5.18 20.17 -25.07
C GLY A 266 -3.92 19.86 -24.27
N LYS A 267 -2.91 20.73 -24.38
CA LYS A 267 -1.70 20.66 -23.56
C LYS A 267 -1.92 21.27 -22.18
N TYR A 268 -1.20 20.76 -21.20
CA TYR A 268 -1.16 21.36 -19.88
C TYR A 268 -0.69 22.83 -19.95
N SER A 269 -1.40 23.68 -19.23
CA SER A 269 -1.05 25.10 -19.09
C SER A 269 -0.50 25.34 -17.69
N PRO A 270 0.77 25.74 -17.54
CA PRO A 270 1.37 25.94 -16.22
C PRO A 270 0.58 26.95 -15.40
N LYS A 271 0.28 26.61 -14.14
CA LYS A 271 -0.20 27.59 -13.16
C LYS A 271 0.95 28.46 -12.72
N LYS A 272 0.65 29.69 -12.23
CA LYS A 272 1.67 30.53 -11.60
C LYS A 272 2.35 29.77 -10.48
N GLY A 273 3.70 29.87 -10.42
CA GLY A 273 4.49 29.24 -9.38
C GLY A 273 4.02 29.64 -7.98
N LYS A 274 4.04 28.72 -7.05
CA LYS A 274 3.72 28.94 -5.64
C LYS A 274 4.82 29.77 -4.99
N VAL A 275 4.45 30.78 -4.22
CA VAL A 275 5.41 31.54 -3.41
C VAL A 275 5.64 30.75 -2.14
N LEU A 276 6.88 30.29 -1.94
CA LEU A 276 7.29 29.58 -0.74
C LEU A 276 7.50 30.55 0.43
N GLY A 277 7.19 30.10 1.64
CA GLY A 277 7.41 30.84 2.86
C GLY A 277 8.85 30.75 3.38
N GLU A 278 9.03 30.91 4.68
CA GLU A 278 10.33 30.79 5.33
C GLU A 278 10.90 29.37 5.34
N LYS A 279 12.22 29.26 5.44
CA LYS A 279 12.90 27.96 5.58
C LYS A 279 12.66 27.40 6.98
N LEU A 280 12.05 26.20 7.05
CA LEU A 280 11.73 25.52 8.31
C LEU A 280 12.71 24.39 8.63
N VAL A 281 13.27 23.73 7.62
CA VAL A 281 14.30 22.70 7.78
C VAL A 281 15.50 23.04 6.91
N ALA A 282 16.69 22.91 7.47
CA ALA A 282 17.96 22.96 6.76
C ALA A 282 18.81 21.74 7.11
N ILE A 283 19.25 21.03 6.09
CA ILE A 283 20.18 19.91 6.20
C ILE A 283 21.43 20.26 5.41
N ASP A 284 22.60 20.14 6.05
CA ASP A 284 23.90 20.46 5.44
C ASP A 284 24.84 19.27 5.53
N ARG A 285 25.16 18.68 4.38
CA ARG A 285 26.09 17.55 4.18
C ARG A 285 25.92 16.43 5.20
N LEU A 286 24.67 16.03 5.46
CA LEU A 286 24.33 14.99 6.42
C LEU A 286 24.85 13.64 5.93
N THR A 287 25.67 13.00 6.75
CA THR A 287 26.11 11.62 6.59
C THR A 287 25.63 10.81 7.80
N ALA A 288 24.99 9.66 7.58
CA ALA A 288 24.48 8.82 8.65
C ALA A 288 24.81 7.33 8.40
N SER A 289 25.11 6.61 9.51
CA SER A 289 25.33 5.16 9.52
C SER A 289 24.62 4.55 10.72
N TYR A 290 24.14 3.34 10.59
CA TYR A 290 23.62 2.53 11.70
C TYR A 290 24.69 1.63 12.33
N GLU A 291 25.82 1.43 11.66
CA GLU A 291 26.95 0.64 12.15
C GLU A 291 27.96 1.55 12.83
N LEU A 292 28.47 1.11 13.99
CA LEU A 292 29.46 1.86 14.77
C LEU A 292 30.79 2.00 14.04
N ASP A 293 31.11 1.06 13.15
CA ASP A 293 32.37 1.05 12.39
C ASP A 293 32.28 1.85 11.06
N GLY A 294 31.09 2.35 10.70
CA GLY A 294 30.90 3.26 9.56
C GLY A 294 31.05 2.65 8.17
N ASP A 295 31.18 1.33 8.06
CA ASP A 295 31.42 0.64 6.77
C ASP A 295 30.21 0.68 5.82
N SER A 296 28.99 0.92 6.34
CA SER A 296 27.77 1.05 5.56
C SER A 296 27.05 2.37 5.85
N LEU A 297 27.21 3.33 4.94
CA LEU A 297 26.56 4.65 5.03
C LEU A 297 25.13 4.57 4.48
N ALA A 298 24.16 4.87 5.33
CA ALA A 298 22.75 4.97 4.95
C ALA A 298 22.44 6.30 4.25
N LEU A 299 23.21 7.38 4.57
CA LEU A 299 23.15 8.68 3.91
C LEU A 299 24.57 9.20 3.68
N LYS A 300 24.79 9.88 2.54
CA LYS A 300 26.09 10.39 2.09
C LYS A 300 25.95 11.85 1.66
N GLU A 301 26.42 12.76 2.50
CA GLU A 301 26.50 14.21 2.24
C GLU A 301 25.20 14.86 1.73
N ILE A 302 24.03 14.43 2.24
CA ILE A 302 22.73 14.99 1.85
C ILE A 302 22.61 16.43 2.29
N SER A 303 22.26 17.32 1.35
CA SER A 303 21.95 18.73 1.64
C SER A 303 20.63 19.13 1.02
N LEU A 304 19.67 19.58 1.83
CA LEU A 304 18.36 20.04 1.37
C LEU A 304 17.73 21.06 2.33
N SER A 305 16.71 21.75 1.85
CA SER A 305 15.90 22.66 2.68
C SER A 305 14.41 22.42 2.43
N LEU A 306 13.57 22.57 3.48
CA LEU A 306 12.12 22.55 3.36
C LEU A 306 11.55 23.92 3.75
N PHE A 307 10.55 24.38 3.02
CA PHE A 307 9.96 25.71 3.18
C PHE A 307 8.50 25.64 3.60
N ALA A 308 8.04 26.66 4.33
CA ALA A 308 6.64 26.80 4.71
C ALA A 308 5.75 26.89 3.46
N GLY A 309 4.62 26.20 3.49
CA GLY A 309 3.70 26.08 2.37
C GLY A 309 4.11 25.06 1.30
N GLU A 310 5.23 24.36 1.44
CA GLU A 310 5.76 23.41 0.46
C GLU A 310 5.39 21.96 0.84
N VAL A 311 5.06 21.17 -0.18
CA VAL A 311 4.96 19.69 -0.08
C VAL A 311 6.09 19.08 -0.89
N VAL A 312 7.05 18.45 -0.21
CA VAL A 312 8.18 17.76 -0.83
C VAL A 312 7.97 16.25 -0.78
N ALA A 313 8.03 15.59 -1.91
CA ALA A 313 8.05 14.14 -1.99
C ALA A 313 9.48 13.61 -2.04
N LEU A 314 9.80 12.69 -1.15
CA LEU A 314 11.07 11.98 -1.10
C LEU A 314 10.88 10.60 -1.75
N MET A 315 11.44 10.39 -2.93
CA MET A 315 11.29 9.18 -3.71
C MET A 315 12.59 8.38 -3.80
N GLY A 316 12.49 7.10 -4.08
CA GLY A 316 13.62 6.18 -4.23
C GLY A 316 13.21 4.75 -3.90
N ARG A 317 14.06 3.79 -4.23
CA ARG A 317 13.84 2.36 -3.94
C ARG A 317 13.81 2.09 -2.43
N ASN A 318 13.32 0.90 -2.06
CA ASN A 318 13.46 0.42 -0.69
C ASN A 318 14.95 0.30 -0.34
N GLY A 319 15.31 0.73 0.87
CA GLY A 319 16.72 0.78 1.31
C GLY A 319 17.54 1.97 0.82
N ALA A 320 16.98 2.90 0.03
CA ALA A 320 17.72 4.07 -0.48
C ALA A 320 18.10 5.13 0.58
N GLY A 321 17.64 5.02 1.84
CA GLY A 321 17.94 5.96 2.92
C GLY A 321 16.80 6.92 3.27
N LYS A 322 15.62 6.83 2.64
CA LYS A 322 14.47 7.73 2.88
C LYS A 322 14.07 7.83 4.35
N THR A 323 13.74 6.71 4.99
CA THR A 323 13.36 6.66 6.41
C THR A 323 14.48 7.17 7.32
N THR A 324 15.75 6.89 6.98
CA THR A 324 16.91 7.42 7.72
C THR A 324 16.95 8.94 7.67
N LEU A 325 16.73 9.52 6.50
CA LEU A 325 16.66 10.97 6.33
C LEU A 325 15.50 11.59 7.13
N LEU A 326 14.29 10.99 7.05
CA LEU A 326 13.14 11.45 7.83
C LEU A 326 13.40 11.37 9.34
N ARG A 327 13.97 10.27 9.82
CA ARG A 327 14.35 10.10 11.22
C ARG A 327 15.43 11.08 11.66
N SER A 328 16.34 11.49 10.77
CA SER A 328 17.33 12.51 11.07
C SER A 328 16.69 13.87 11.31
N ILE A 329 15.62 14.23 10.58
CA ILE A 329 14.88 15.49 10.78
C ILE A 329 14.20 15.52 12.16
N VAL A 330 13.79 14.38 12.70
CA VAL A 330 13.17 14.28 14.03
C VAL A 330 14.19 13.95 15.15
N GLY A 331 15.50 13.99 14.85
CA GLY A 331 16.56 13.76 15.83
C GLY A 331 16.72 12.30 16.28
N GLN A 332 16.11 11.33 15.58
CA GLN A 332 16.10 9.91 15.95
C GLN A 332 17.15 9.05 15.21
N SER A 333 17.94 9.64 14.33
CA SER A 333 18.95 8.90 13.57
C SER A 333 20.34 9.31 13.98
N PRO A 334 21.30 8.36 14.11
CA PRO A 334 22.69 8.71 14.34
C PRO A 334 23.22 9.50 13.13
N SER A 335 23.90 10.61 13.38
CA SER A 335 24.64 11.33 12.36
C SER A 335 26.13 11.11 12.57
N VAL A 336 26.85 10.82 11.49
CA VAL A 336 28.32 10.71 11.50
C VAL A 336 28.94 12.08 11.28
N SER A 337 28.35 12.88 10.39
CA SER A 337 28.79 14.25 10.12
C SER A 337 27.65 15.07 9.51
N GLY A 338 27.88 16.38 9.36
CA GLY A 338 26.89 17.32 8.87
C GLY A 338 25.93 17.80 9.97
N GLY A 339 24.90 18.56 9.57
CA GLY A 339 23.94 19.15 10.50
C GLY A 339 22.50 19.07 10.01
N VAL A 340 21.57 18.97 10.95
CA VAL A 340 20.13 19.10 10.74
C VAL A 340 19.61 20.20 11.65
N HIS A 341 18.89 21.16 11.08
CA HIS A 341 18.26 22.23 11.82
C HIS A 341 16.77 22.29 11.49
N VAL A 342 15.93 22.22 12.49
CA VAL A 342 14.48 22.42 12.42
C VAL A 342 14.13 23.70 13.16
N LEU A 343 13.52 24.67 12.48
CA LEU A 343 13.25 26.01 13.01
C LEU A 343 14.51 26.71 13.55
N GLY A 344 15.70 26.36 13.03
CA GLY A 344 16.99 26.91 13.45
C GLY A 344 17.69 26.17 14.60
N PHE A 345 17.07 25.13 15.16
CA PHE A 345 17.61 24.33 16.28
C PHE A 345 17.98 22.92 15.83
N ASP A 346 18.98 22.32 16.46
CA ASP A 346 19.26 20.89 16.30
C ASP A 346 18.09 20.10 16.96
N PRO A 347 17.36 19.24 16.25
CA PRO A 347 16.22 18.51 16.81
C PRO A 347 16.58 17.60 17.99
N ARG A 348 17.86 17.22 18.12
CA ARG A 348 18.36 16.39 19.25
C ARG A 348 18.50 17.18 20.55
N GLU A 349 18.55 18.50 20.49
CA GLU A 349 18.68 19.39 21.64
C GLU A 349 17.32 19.89 22.17
N LEU A 350 16.22 19.66 21.39
CA LEU A 350 14.88 20.08 21.78
C LEU A 350 14.29 19.15 22.85
N SER A 351 13.59 19.72 23.82
CA SER A 351 12.80 18.93 24.79
C SER A 351 11.61 18.25 24.09
N GLY A 352 11.02 17.24 24.72
CA GLY A 352 9.91 16.48 24.15
C GLY A 352 8.79 17.37 23.61
N ARG A 353 8.32 18.37 24.38
CA ARG A 353 7.25 19.30 23.95
C ARG A 353 7.71 20.26 22.86
N GLU A 354 8.91 20.76 22.93
CA GLU A 354 9.46 21.63 21.89
C GLU A 354 9.59 20.87 20.58
N LEU A 355 10.08 19.63 20.63
CA LEU A 355 10.24 18.77 19.47
C LEU A 355 8.90 18.48 18.78
N ILE A 356 7.85 18.04 19.52
CA ILE A 356 6.53 17.74 18.93
C ILE A 356 5.83 18.97 18.38
N SER A 357 6.13 20.17 18.91
CA SER A 357 5.62 21.44 18.36
C SER A 357 6.43 21.92 17.13
N ALA A 358 7.67 21.50 17.00
CA ALA A 358 8.52 21.82 15.86
C ALA A 358 8.25 20.86 14.68
N VAL A 359 8.23 19.55 14.97
CA VAL A 359 8.13 18.50 13.95
C VAL A 359 7.21 17.36 14.40
N GLY A 360 6.24 17.03 13.54
CA GLY A 360 5.39 15.85 13.68
C GLY A 360 5.84 14.75 12.72
N TYR A 361 5.91 13.51 13.19
CA TYR A 361 6.34 12.37 12.40
C TYR A 361 5.29 11.25 12.42
N VAL A 362 4.81 10.87 11.25
CA VAL A 362 3.97 9.68 11.03
C VAL A 362 4.87 8.56 10.53
N PRO A 363 5.10 7.49 11.31
CA PRO A 363 5.91 6.36 10.89
C PRO A 363 5.19 5.50 9.84
N GLN A 364 5.93 4.59 9.22
CA GLN A 364 5.43 3.65 8.21
C GLN A 364 4.28 2.76 8.72
N ASP A 365 4.30 2.39 10.00
CA ASP A 365 3.17 1.77 10.68
C ASP A 365 2.57 2.77 11.69
N PRO A 366 1.41 3.36 11.37
CA PRO A 366 0.76 4.29 12.30
C PRO A 366 0.39 3.68 13.65
N ALA A 367 0.23 2.34 13.73
CA ALA A 367 -0.09 1.66 14.97
C ALA A 367 1.01 1.77 16.04
N ASP A 368 2.26 2.04 15.64
CA ASP A 368 3.38 2.24 16.56
C ASP A 368 3.20 3.46 17.50
N LEU A 369 2.29 4.36 17.15
CA LEU A 369 1.98 5.57 17.94
C LEU A 369 0.71 5.45 18.77
N LEU A 370 0.05 4.29 18.79
CA LEU A 370 -1.25 4.10 19.44
C LEU A 370 -1.12 3.18 20.66
N TYR A 371 -1.43 3.71 21.85
CA TYR A 371 -1.26 3.05 23.14
C TYR A 371 -2.58 2.87 23.90
N GLY A 372 -3.61 3.68 23.59
CA GLY A 372 -4.91 3.64 24.24
C GLY A 372 -5.72 2.39 23.89
N SER A 373 -6.62 2.02 24.76
CA SER A 373 -7.55 0.89 24.57
C SER A 373 -8.77 1.27 23.73
N THR A 374 -9.06 2.57 23.58
CA THR A 374 -10.13 3.11 22.73
C THR A 374 -9.65 4.34 21.97
N VAL A 375 -10.35 4.66 20.87
CA VAL A 375 -10.10 5.89 20.10
C VAL A 375 -10.26 7.15 20.97
N GLU A 376 -11.25 7.17 21.86
CA GLU A 376 -11.47 8.29 22.78
C GLU A 376 -10.34 8.45 23.78
N GLU A 377 -9.87 7.36 24.39
CA GLU A 377 -8.73 7.35 25.31
C GLU A 377 -7.46 7.85 24.62
N GLU A 378 -7.19 7.40 23.39
CA GLU A 378 -6.05 7.84 22.59
C GLU A 378 -6.08 9.35 22.35
N CYS A 379 -7.24 9.90 22.00
CA CYS A 379 -7.40 11.34 21.83
C CYS A 379 -7.16 12.14 23.13
N LEU A 380 -7.62 11.62 24.27
CA LEU A 380 -7.42 12.25 25.57
C LEU A 380 -5.95 12.21 26.02
N LEU A 381 -5.26 11.10 25.80
CA LEU A 381 -3.82 10.98 26.05
C LEU A 381 -3.03 12.01 25.23
N SER A 382 -3.35 12.12 23.94
CA SER A 382 -2.74 13.10 23.03
C SER A 382 -2.94 14.55 23.50
N ASP A 383 -4.16 14.90 23.95
CA ASP A 383 -4.47 16.25 24.48
C ASP A 383 -3.59 16.58 25.70
N ALA A 384 -3.41 15.61 26.61
CA ALA A 384 -2.58 15.77 27.80
C ALA A 384 -1.09 15.93 27.45
N ASP A 385 -0.57 15.12 26.55
CA ASP A 385 0.84 15.15 26.12
C ASP A 385 1.18 16.44 25.38
N SER A 386 0.27 16.87 24.51
CA SER A 386 0.40 18.12 23.75
C SER A 386 0.13 19.38 24.60
N GLY A 387 -0.47 19.22 25.79
CA GLY A 387 -0.83 20.31 26.67
C GLY A 387 -1.95 21.21 26.13
N VAL A 388 -2.85 20.64 25.35
CA VAL A 388 -4.01 21.33 24.77
C VAL A 388 -5.28 21.04 25.56
N GLU A 389 -6.36 21.78 25.25
CA GLU A 389 -7.67 21.56 25.87
C GLU A 389 -8.22 20.17 25.53
N SER A 390 -8.79 19.48 26.54
CA SER A 390 -9.42 18.17 26.34
C SER A 390 -10.49 18.20 25.25
N GLY A 391 -10.47 17.20 24.34
CA GLY A 391 -11.32 17.09 23.16
C GLY A 391 -10.77 17.79 21.92
N THR A 392 -9.56 18.38 21.98
CA THR A 392 -8.94 19.04 20.81
C THR A 392 -8.57 18.03 19.75
N THR A 393 -7.89 16.95 20.10
CA THR A 393 -7.50 15.87 19.15
C THR A 393 -8.72 15.26 18.51
N LEU A 394 -9.77 15.01 19.27
CA LEU A 394 -11.03 14.47 18.72
C LEU A 394 -11.68 15.43 17.72
N ARG A 395 -11.73 16.74 18.02
CA ARG A 395 -12.25 17.77 17.07
C ARG A 395 -11.42 17.80 15.79
N ILE A 396 -10.10 17.71 15.89
CA ILE A 396 -9.23 17.63 14.71
C ILE A 396 -9.59 16.37 13.91
N TYR A 397 -9.72 15.22 14.55
CA TYR A 397 -10.06 13.96 13.89
C TYR A 397 -11.40 14.04 13.14
N GLU A 398 -12.43 14.57 13.79
CA GLU A 398 -13.75 14.84 13.17
C GLU A 398 -13.67 15.80 11.97
N SER A 399 -12.73 16.74 11.99
CA SER A 399 -12.52 17.69 10.89
C SER A 399 -11.80 17.08 9.68
N LEU A 400 -11.02 16.02 9.90
CA LEU A 400 -10.25 15.36 8.85
C LEU A 400 -11.05 14.28 8.12
N MET A 401 -11.88 13.53 8.85
CA MET A 401 -12.65 12.43 8.28
C MET A 401 -13.82 11.97 9.15
N SER A 402 -14.62 11.03 8.61
CA SER A 402 -15.63 10.33 9.40
C SER A 402 -14.96 9.41 10.42
N ILE A 403 -15.18 9.66 11.68
CA ILE A 403 -14.61 8.88 12.78
C ILE A 403 -15.36 7.56 13.00
N PRO A 404 -14.67 6.51 13.48
CA PRO A 404 -15.32 5.28 13.93
C PRO A 404 -16.08 5.49 15.25
N ASP A 405 -16.68 4.42 15.77
CA ASP A 405 -17.16 4.44 17.16
C ASP A 405 -15.99 4.74 18.10
N ARG A 406 -16.17 5.76 18.96
CA ARG A 406 -15.14 6.25 19.87
C ARG A 406 -14.66 5.22 20.88
N LEU A 407 -15.48 4.20 21.17
CA LEU A 407 -15.16 3.10 22.07
C LEU A 407 -14.44 1.94 21.34
N SER A 408 -14.30 2.00 20.01
CA SER A 408 -13.53 1.00 19.26
C SER A 408 -12.05 1.03 19.64
N HIS A 409 -11.45 -0.15 19.68
CA HIS A 409 -9.99 -0.25 19.86
C HIS A 409 -9.28 0.26 18.60
N PRO A 410 -8.17 1.02 18.70
CA PRO A 410 -7.44 1.55 17.54
C PRO A 410 -6.94 0.49 16.54
N ARG A 411 -6.81 -0.77 16.97
CA ARG A 411 -6.45 -1.89 16.09
C ARG A 411 -7.61 -2.41 15.24
N ASP A 412 -8.85 -2.13 15.64
CA ASP A 412 -10.06 -2.66 14.99
C ASP A 412 -10.65 -1.69 13.95
N ILE A 413 -10.12 -0.47 13.88
CA ILE A 413 -10.52 0.52 12.89
C ILE A 413 -9.76 0.34 11.57
N SER A 414 -10.30 0.91 10.47
CA SER A 414 -9.64 0.81 9.15
C SER A 414 -8.30 1.54 9.10
N GLU A 415 -7.41 1.14 8.18
CA GLU A 415 -6.10 1.80 8.00
C GLU A 415 -6.24 3.31 7.74
N GLY A 416 -7.22 3.73 6.93
CA GLY A 416 -7.50 5.14 6.70
C GLY A 416 -7.93 5.87 7.97
N GLN A 417 -8.80 5.27 8.78
CA GLN A 417 -9.21 5.82 10.07
C GLN A 417 -8.04 5.87 11.05
N ARG A 418 -7.20 4.83 11.07
CA ARG A 418 -6.00 4.79 11.91
C ARG A 418 -5.01 5.89 11.54
N LEU A 419 -4.74 6.07 10.25
CA LEU A 419 -3.90 7.18 9.78
C LEU A 419 -4.49 8.54 10.16
N GLY A 420 -5.81 8.72 10.01
CA GLY A 420 -6.50 9.94 10.43
C GLY A 420 -6.39 10.22 11.92
N LEU A 421 -6.52 9.19 12.76
CA LEU A 421 -6.32 9.29 14.21
C LEU A 421 -4.89 9.74 14.53
N VAL A 422 -3.88 9.08 13.97
CA VAL A 422 -2.47 9.44 14.18
C VAL A 422 -2.16 10.85 13.67
N LEU A 423 -2.68 11.23 12.50
CA LEU A 423 -2.54 12.61 12.02
C LEU A 423 -3.16 13.62 13.00
N SER A 424 -4.31 13.28 13.60
CA SER A 424 -4.99 14.16 14.55
C SER A 424 -4.20 14.33 15.86
N ILE A 425 -3.60 13.24 16.34
CA ILE A 425 -2.68 13.22 17.49
C ILE A 425 -1.50 14.17 17.24
N ILE A 426 -0.85 14.02 16.09
CA ILE A 426 0.31 14.82 15.74
C ILE A 426 -0.08 16.29 15.53
N LEU A 427 -1.20 16.56 14.87
CA LEU A 427 -1.66 17.92 14.60
C LEU A 427 -2.16 18.66 15.84
N ALA A 428 -2.50 17.96 16.93
CA ALA A 428 -2.86 18.57 18.22
C ALA A 428 -1.74 19.47 18.77
N ALA A 429 -0.47 19.05 18.61
CA ALA A 429 0.69 19.86 18.97
C ALA A 429 0.99 21.00 17.96
N SER A 430 0.23 21.12 16.88
CA SER A 430 0.38 22.14 15.82
C SER A 430 1.79 22.26 15.23
N PRO A 431 2.47 21.17 14.83
CA PRO A 431 3.84 21.22 14.33
C PRO A 431 3.97 22.09 13.08
N ARG A 432 5.13 22.76 12.94
CA ARG A 432 5.50 23.55 11.76
C ARG A 432 6.02 22.69 10.60
N VAL A 433 6.59 21.53 10.92
CA VAL A 433 7.07 20.54 9.94
C VAL A 433 6.30 19.25 10.15
N LEU A 434 5.76 18.68 9.07
CA LEU A 434 5.05 17.40 9.08
C LEU A 434 5.79 16.41 8.20
N ILE A 435 6.17 15.28 8.78
CA ILE A 435 6.90 14.20 8.12
C ILE A 435 5.99 12.98 8.04
N LEU A 436 5.81 12.43 6.83
CA LEU A 436 5.00 11.24 6.59
C LEU A 436 5.86 10.16 5.91
N ASP A 437 5.99 8.98 6.53
CA ASP A 437 6.75 7.86 5.96
C ASP A 437 5.81 6.80 5.41
N GLU A 438 5.75 6.66 4.06
CA GLU A 438 4.88 5.75 3.31
C GLU A 438 3.38 5.77 3.72
N PRO A 439 2.75 6.95 3.82
CA PRO A 439 1.41 7.09 4.41
C PRO A 439 0.28 6.45 3.60
N THR A 440 0.53 5.99 2.37
CA THR A 440 -0.49 5.32 1.53
C THR A 440 -0.53 3.80 1.68
N ARG A 441 0.31 3.23 2.54
CA ARG A 441 0.35 1.78 2.76
C ARG A 441 -0.98 1.32 3.37
N GLY A 442 -1.61 0.30 2.75
CA GLY A 442 -2.90 -0.25 3.21
C GLY A 442 -4.12 0.66 3.01
N LEU A 443 -3.96 1.84 2.39
CA LEU A 443 -5.09 2.73 2.09
C LEU A 443 -5.80 2.32 0.80
N ASP A 444 -7.12 2.33 0.86
CA ASP A 444 -7.96 2.28 -0.34
C ASP A 444 -7.98 3.65 -1.06
N TYR A 445 -8.56 3.69 -2.27
CA TYR A 445 -8.61 4.91 -3.07
C TYR A 445 -9.35 6.07 -2.39
N GLN A 446 -10.36 5.79 -1.57
CA GLN A 446 -11.12 6.83 -0.87
C GLN A 446 -10.27 7.43 0.26
N ALA A 447 -9.63 6.58 1.07
CA ALA A 447 -8.73 7.03 2.12
C ALA A 447 -7.52 7.80 1.54
N LYS A 448 -6.99 7.36 0.38
CA LYS A 448 -5.95 8.10 -0.35
C LYS A 448 -6.42 9.47 -0.82
N LYS A 449 -7.63 9.60 -1.40
CA LYS A 449 -8.22 10.90 -1.77
C LYS A 449 -8.42 11.81 -0.54
N SER A 450 -8.81 11.25 0.60
CA SER A 450 -8.91 12.00 1.85
C SER A 450 -7.53 12.51 2.31
N LEU A 451 -6.49 11.67 2.27
CA LEU A 451 -5.12 12.07 2.59
C LEU A 451 -4.64 13.21 1.68
N VAL A 452 -4.86 13.10 0.37
CA VAL A 452 -4.56 14.17 -0.61
C VAL A 452 -5.21 15.49 -0.21
N SER A 453 -6.51 15.46 0.12
CA SER A 453 -7.25 16.66 0.55
C SER A 453 -6.69 17.26 1.84
N ILE A 454 -6.36 16.42 2.83
CA ILE A 454 -5.77 16.86 4.11
C ILE A 454 -4.42 17.51 3.89
N VAL A 455 -3.52 16.84 3.18
CA VAL A 455 -2.15 17.34 2.93
C VAL A 455 -2.19 18.67 2.17
N ARG A 456 -3.00 18.75 1.11
CA ARG A 456 -3.16 20.00 0.34
C ARG A 456 -3.72 21.12 1.21
N LYS A 457 -4.76 20.88 2.00
CA LYS A 457 -5.31 21.87 2.93
C LYS A 457 -4.26 22.40 3.89
N LEU A 458 -3.49 21.52 4.54
CA LEU A 458 -2.43 21.90 5.47
C LEU A 458 -1.30 22.72 4.79
N ALA A 459 -0.93 22.36 3.56
CA ALA A 459 0.06 23.10 2.80
C ALA A 459 -0.44 24.48 2.35
N ASP A 460 -1.71 24.58 1.94
CA ASP A 460 -2.33 25.81 1.47
C ASP A 460 -2.54 26.84 2.60
N GLU A 461 -2.57 26.42 3.88
CA GLU A 461 -2.50 27.29 5.05
C GLU A 461 -1.18 28.09 5.09
N GLY A 462 -0.14 27.66 4.35
CA GLY A 462 1.11 28.39 4.12
C GLY A 462 2.07 28.43 5.29
N SER A 463 1.71 27.81 6.45
CA SER A 463 2.49 27.88 7.68
C SER A 463 3.38 26.66 7.92
N LYS A 464 3.13 25.55 7.23
CA LYS A 464 3.78 24.25 7.46
C LYS A 464 4.61 23.81 6.27
N ALA A 465 5.73 23.13 6.51
CA ALA A 465 6.44 22.33 5.51
C ALA A 465 6.01 20.86 5.66
N ILE A 466 5.74 20.21 4.55
CA ILE A 466 5.34 18.79 4.57
C ILE A 466 6.34 17.99 3.72
N CYS A 467 6.93 16.94 4.32
CA CYS A 467 7.82 16.02 3.61
C CYS A 467 7.24 14.61 3.65
N ILE A 468 7.08 13.98 2.50
CA ILE A 468 6.45 12.67 2.38
C ILE A 468 7.41 11.72 1.68
N ALA A 469 7.91 10.71 2.40
CA ALA A 469 8.60 9.60 1.74
C ALA A 469 7.57 8.64 1.17
N THR A 470 7.65 8.37 -0.13
CA THR A 470 6.75 7.42 -0.78
C THR A 470 7.29 6.92 -2.11
N HIS A 471 6.83 5.75 -2.52
CA HIS A 471 7.01 5.21 -3.87
C HIS A 471 5.70 5.26 -4.69
N ASP A 472 4.67 5.91 -4.18
CA ASP A 472 3.36 6.08 -4.84
C ASP A 472 3.38 7.31 -5.75
N VAL A 473 3.70 7.10 -7.03
CA VAL A 473 3.83 8.17 -8.02
C VAL A 473 2.52 8.92 -8.28
N GLU A 474 1.37 8.24 -8.13
CA GLU A 474 0.06 8.86 -8.30
C GLU A 474 -0.23 9.84 -7.14
N LEU A 475 0.11 9.44 -5.89
CA LEU A 475 0.04 10.35 -4.76
C LEU A 475 0.93 11.57 -4.97
N VAL A 476 2.19 11.34 -5.37
CA VAL A 476 3.14 12.44 -5.61
C VAL A 476 2.62 13.43 -6.65
N ALA A 477 2.06 12.92 -7.76
CA ALA A 477 1.45 13.75 -8.80
C ALA A 477 0.28 14.61 -8.28
N ASP A 478 -0.49 14.10 -7.32
CA ASP A 478 -1.63 14.80 -6.75
C ASP A 478 -1.24 15.85 -5.69
N ILE A 479 -0.14 15.64 -4.92
CA ILE A 479 0.15 16.47 -3.73
C ILE A 479 1.47 17.20 -3.74
N ALA A 480 2.51 16.74 -4.45
CA ALA A 480 3.83 17.34 -4.32
C ALA A 480 3.96 18.64 -5.13
N ASP A 481 4.76 19.55 -4.59
CA ASP A 481 5.25 20.74 -5.30
C ASP A 481 6.65 20.45 -5.86
N ARG A 482 7.47 19.65 -5.14
CA ARG A 482 8.84 19.29 -5.47
C ARG A 482 9.11 17.83 -5.15
N VAL A 483 10.02 17.22 -5.89
CA VAL A 483 10.44 15.82 -5.72
C VAL A 483 11.94 15.74 -5.53
N ILE A 484 12.37 15.00 -4.53
CA ILE A 484 13.76 14.64 -4.27
C ILE A 484 13.91 13.14 -4.48
N PHE A 485 14.80 12.73 -5.39
CA PHE A 485 15.14 11.32 -5.57
C PHE A 485 16.40 10.96 -4.79
N ILE A 486 16.32 9.88 -4.01
CA ILE A 486 17.45 9.30 -3.29
C ILE A 486 17.73 7.90 -3.82
N ALA A 487 18.99 7.58 -4.06
CA ALA A 487 19.48 6.25 -4.36
C ALA A 487 20.82 6.02 -3.66
N ASP A 488 20.99 4.84 -3.05
CA ASP A 488 22.22 4.42 -2.38
C ASP A 488 22.76 5.44 -1.34
N GLY A 489 21.83 6.12 -0.66
CA GLY A 489 22.14 7.15 0.34
C GLY A 489 22.52 8.53 -0.22
N GLU A 490 22.46 8.72 -1.53
CA GLU A 490 22.83 9.99 -2.22
C GLU A 490 21.59 10.66 -2.81
N MET A 491 21.58 11.98 -2.84
CA MET A 491 20.55 12.77 -3.52
C MET A 491 20.87 12.84 -5.01
N ILE A 492 20.04 12.18 -5.83
CA ILE A 492 20.23 12.08 -7.27
C ILE A 492 19.67 13.29 -8.02
N SER A 493 18.50 13.77 -7.56
CA SER A 493 17.87 14.97 -8.14
C SER A 493 16.98 15.67 -7.12
N ASP A 494 16.77 16.96 -7.34
CA ASP A 494 15.88 17.85 -6.60
C ASP A 494 15.26 18.81 -7.59
N SER A 495 13.98 18.64 -7.94
CA SER A 495 13.33 19.38 -9.01
C SER A 495 11.82 19.54 -8.78
N ASP A 496 11.19 20.40 -9.58
CA ASP A 496 9.73 20.54 -9.65
C ASP A 496 9.07 19.17 -9.91
N VAL A 497 7.90 18.93 -9.31
CA VAL A 497 7.20 17.65 -9.42
C VAL A 497 6.96 17.24 -10.87
N ARG A 498 6.62 18.16 -11.73
CA ARG A 498 6.33 17.87 -13.15
C ARG A 498 7.58 17.47 -13.91
N GLU A 499 8.67 18.22 -13.73
CA GLU A 499 9.95 17.87 -14.30
C GLU A 499 10.42 16.49 -13.85
N ALA A 500 10.37 16.22 -12.54
CA ALA A 500 10.74 14.94 -11.95
C ALA A 500 9.96 13.77 -12.53
N LEU A 501 8.62 13.87 -12.57
CA LEU A 501 7.75 12.77 -12.98
C LEU A 501 7.70 12.56 -14.51
N LEU A 502 7.87 13.63 -15.30
CA LEU A 502 7.87 13.50 -16.77
C LEU A 502 9.23 13.04 -17.32
N SER A 503 10.33 13.31 -16.62
CA SER A 503 11.67 12.90 -17.05
C SER A 503 11.99 11.43 -16.82
N SER A 504 11.22 10.73 -15.98
CA SER A 504 11.48 9.34 -15.60
C SER A 504 10.37 8.37 -16.02
N PRO A 505 10.58 7.54 -17.06
CA PRO A 505 9.56 6.58 -17.48
C PRO A 505 9.11 5.59 -16.38
N ALA A 506 10.02 5.24 -15.47
CA ALA A 506 9.74 4.31 -14.38
C ALA A 506 8.84 4.93 -13.29
N PHE A 507 9.00 6.23 -13.04
CA PHE A 507 8.26 6.98 -12.02
C PHE A 507 7.20 7.93 -12.60
N ALA A 508 6.89 7.81 -13.90
CA ALA A 508 5.81 8.58 -14.50
C ALA A 508 4.44 8.03 -14.06
N PRO A 509 3.49 8.91 -13.66
CA PRO A 509 2.11 8.51 -13.38
C PRO A 509 1.41 7.98 -14.64
N GLN A 510 0.30 7.25 -14.45
CA GLN A 510 -0.45 6.66 -15.57
C GLN A 510 -0.92 7.71 -16.57
N VAL A 511 -1.32 8.90 -16.09
CA VAL A 511 -1.74 10.02 -16.97
C VAL A 511 -0.60 10.50 -17.85
N ALA A 512 0.59 10.69 -17.29
CA ALA A 512 1.78 11.08 -18.05
C ALA A 512 2.20 10.01 -19.07
N LYS A 513 2.07 8.73 -18.68
CA LYS A 513 2.28 7.61 -19.61
C LYS A 513 1.21 7.57 -20.70
N ALA A 514 -0.04 7.90 -20.41
CA ALA A 514 -1.15 7.89 -21.37
C ALA A 514 -1.04 9.02 -22.39
N TYR A 515 -0.63 10.21 -21.93
CA TYR A 515 -0.46 11.45 -22.72
C TYR A 515 0.95 12.03 -22.54
N PRO A 516 1.98 11.45 -23.18
CA PRO A 516 3.38 11.80 -22.92
C PRO A 516 3.78 13.21 -23.40
N ASP A 517 3.10 13.73 -24.42
CA ASP A 517 3.46 15.01 -25.07
C ASP A 517 2.60 16.19 -24.58
N GLU A 518 1.57 15.93 -23.78
CA GLU A 518 0.61 16.92 -23.30
C GLU A 518 1.00 17.54 -21.97
N GLY A 519 1.89 16.90 -21.20
CA GLY A 519 2.47 17.40 -19.97
C GLY A 519 1.57 17.29 -18.73
N PHE A 520 0.51 16.48 -18.73
CA PHE A 520 -0.32 16.18 -17.56
C PHE A 520 0.33 15.15 -16.67
N ILE A 521 0.17 15.28 -15.35
CA ILE A 521 0.66 14.30 -14.37
C ILE A 521 -0.44 13.71 -13.49
N ALA A 522 -1.59 14.36 -13.38
CA ALA A 522 -2.72 13.90 -12.56
C ALA A 522 -4.03 13.87 -13.36
N VAL A 523 -4.94 12.95 -13.02
CA VAL A 523 -6.25 12.83 -13.67
C VAL A 523 -7.08 14.10 -13.51
N SER A 524 -6.95 14.77 -12.36
CA SER A 524 -7.65 16.01 -12.03
C SER A 524 -7.28 17.20 -12.93
N GLU A 525 -6.15 17.14 -13.62
CA GLU A 525 -5.69 18.16 -14.56
C GLU A 525 -6.35 18.03 -15.93
N VAL A 526 -6.77 16.83 -16.30
CA VAL A 526 -7.40 16.55 -17.61
C VAL A 526 -8.88 16.90 -17.56
N ARG A 527 -9.22 18.07 -18.11
CA ARG A 527 -10.62 18.55 -18.25
C ARG A 527 -11.06 18.41 -19.69
N THR A 528 -12.17 17.71 -19.91
CA THR A 528 -12.83 17.75 -21.23
C THR A 528 -13.72 18.98 -21.32
N GLU A 529 -13.93 19.51 -22.54
CA GLU A 529 -14.82 20.67 -22.77
C GLU A 529 -16.27 20.42 -22.36
N LYS A 530 -16.66 19.17 -22.11
CA LYS A 530 -18.00 18.78 -21.61
C LYS A 530 -18.29 19.17 -20.17
N THR A 531 -17.28 19.51 -19.36
CA THR A 531 -17.46 19.91 -17.95
C THR A 531 -17.74 21.40 -17.78
N LYS A 532 -17.92 22.13 -18.89
CA LYS A 532 -18.27 23.58 -18.89
C LYS A 532 -19.76 23.86 -19.06
N ARG A 533 -20.63 22.86 -18.89
CA ARG A 533 -22.10 23.09 -18.93
C ARG A 533 -22.76 22.73 -17.61
#